data_26b0d345986b454380cc356da9a3e2f6
#
_entry.id   26b0d345986b454380cc356da9a3e2f6
#
_cell.length_a   1.000
_cell.length_b   1.000
_cell.length_c   1.000
_cell.angle_alpha   90.00
_cell.angle_beta   90.00
_cell.angle_gamma   90.00
#
_symmetry.space_group_name_H-M   'P 1'
#
loop_
_entity.id
_entity.type
_entity.pdbx_description
1 polymer ?
#
loop_
_entity_poly.entity_id
_entity_poly.type
_entity_poly.pdbx_seq_one_letter_code
_entity_poly.pdbx_strand_id
1 'polypeptide(L)'
;LVEQGHCASVHEVFSRFLKEGKPGFVPHDWAGLGEVLGWIHGAGGVASIAHPARYRFDPTVEYALFSEFRAHGGQAVEVTCGSHFPDEVQRYADMALEFGLLASRGSDFHAPEESRVPLGALPDLPGRVTPLWTVWADSLAGLRAPRAGEPGALAPAVAAAAAGGSGGTAA
;
A
#
# COMPACT_ATOMS: atom_id res chain seq x y z
N LEU A 1 -13.07 -7.07 23.70
CA LEU A 1 -13.40 -5.95 24.60
C LEU A 1 -14.71 -5.29 24.21
N VAL A 2 -14.97 -5.03 22.92
CA VAL A 2 -16.24 -4.44 22.45
C VAL A 2 -17.37 -5.45 22.63
N GLU A 3 -17.22 -6.67 22.13
CA GLU A 3 -18.21 -7.75 22.27
C GLU A 3 -18.57 -8.08 23.74
N GLN A 4 -17.61 -7.89 24.64
CA GLN A 4 -17.79 -8.12 26.08
C GLN A 4 -18.29 -6.88 26.85
N GLY A 5 -18.57 -5.78 26.15
CA GLY A 5 -19.11 -4.56 26.75
C GLY A 5 -18.12 -3.70 27.54
N HIS A 6 -16.81 -3.97 27.46
CA HIS A 6 -15.79 -3.17 28.15
C HIS A 6 -15.49 -1.85 27.45
N CYS A 7 -15.77 -1.75 26.14
CA CYS A 7 -15.62 -0.55 25.32
C CYS A 7 -16.79 -0.46 24.35
N ALA A 8 -17.17 0.78 24.01
CA ALA A 8 -18.27 1.03 23.09
C ALA A 8 -17.86 0.85 21.63
N SER A 9 -16.56 0.95 21.30
CA SER A 9 -16.05 0.85 19.94
C SER A 9 -14.61 0.36 19.89
N VAL A 10 -14.17 -0.10 18.72
CA VAL A 10 -12.77 -0.47 18.45
C VAL A 10 -11.85 0.75 18.66
N HIS A 11 -12.27 1.94 18.25
CA HIS A 11 -11.53 3.17 18.49
C HIS A 11 -11.26 3.41 19.99
N GLU A 12 -12.25 3.15 20.85
CA GLU A 12 -12.09 3.26 22.29
C GLU A 12 -11.10 2.22 22.83
N VAL A 13 -11.11 0.99 22.28
CA VAL A 13 -10.12 -0.04 22.64
C VAL A 13 -8.71 0.46 22.37
N PHE A 14 -8.44 0.96 21.15
CA PHE A 14 -7.14 1.51 20.82
C PHE A 14 -6.71 2.64 21.74
N SER A 15 -7.58 3.61 21.98
CA SER A 15 -7.25 4.80 22.78
C SER A 15 -7.03 4.50 24.27
N ARG A 16 -7.74 3.51 24.83
CA ARG A 16 -7.64 3.16 26.26
C ARG A 16 -6.59 2.11 26.57
N PHE A 17 -6.31 1.19 25.63
CA PHE A 17 -5.55 -0.01 25.93
C PHE A 17 -4.31 -0.23 25.05
N LEU A 18 -4.29 0.18 23.78
CA LEU A 18 -3.27 -0.28 22.81
C LEU A 18 -2.27 0.78 22.40
N LYS A 19 -2.55 2.06 22.59
CA LYS A 19 -1.58 3.13 22.26
C LYS A 19 -0.41 3.12 23.26
N GLU A 20 0.70 3.76 22.86
CA GLU A 20 1.86 3.92 23.70
C GLU A 20 1.50 4.48 25.10
N GLY A 21 2.10 3.90 26.13
CA GLY A 21 1.80 4.22 27.53
C GLY A 21 0.49 3.63 28.08
N LYS A 22 -0.18 2.76 27.33
CA LYS A 22 -1.42 2.07 27.77
C LYS A 22 -1.13 0.62 28.18
N PRO A 23 -2.00 0.00 29.03
CA PRO A 23 -1.71 -1.31 29.64
C PRO A 23 -1.50 -2.46 28.65
N GLY A 24 -2.09 -2.40 27.48
CA GLY A 24 -1.96 -3.41 26.43
C GLY A 24 -0.97 -3.03 25.32
N PHE A 25 -0.22 -1.94 25.48
CA PHE A 25 0.80 -1.57 24.53
C PHE A 25 1.98 -2.55 24.61
N VAL A 26 2.36 -3.09 23.47
CA VAL A 26 3.56 -3.92 23.34
C VAL A 26 4.58 -3.12 22.52
N PRO A 27 5.75 -2.80 23.10
CA PRO A 27 6.83 -2.20 22.33
C PRO A 27 7.21 -3.08 21.15
N HIS A 28 7.41 -2.47 20.00
CA HIS A 28 7.75 -3.16 18.77
C HIS A 28 8.86 -2.40 18.03
N ASP A 29 9.92 -3.11 17.68
CA ASP A 29 10.97 -2.60 16.82
C ASP A 29 10.63 -2.95 15.37
N TRP A 30 10.36 -1.92 14.58
CA TRP A 30 10.09 -2.08 13.16
C TRP A 30 11.39 -2.33 12.40
N ALA A 31 11.34 -3.16 11.37
CA ALA A 31 12.45 -3.33 10.46
C ALA A 31 12.80 -2.00 9.77
N GLY A 32 14.08 -1.80 9.48
CA GLY A 32 14.55 -0.62 8.76
C GLY A 32 14.01 -0.54 7.33
N LEU A 33 13.87 0.68 6.81
CA LEU A 33 13.30 0.92 5.47
C LEU A 33 14.01 0.11 4.39
N GLY A 34 15.34 0.10 4.38
CA GLY A 34 16.12 -0.65 3.39
C GLY A 34 15.92 -2.16 3.50
N GLU A 35 15.75 -2.69 4.70
CA GLU A 35 15.50 -4.11 4.94
C GLU A 35 14.12 -4.52 4.40
N VAL A 36 13.08 -3.73 4.70
CA VAL A 36 11.71 -3.98 4.20
C VAL A 36 11.68 -3.93 2.67
N LEU A 37 12.34 -2.93 2.06
CA LEU A 37 12.43 -2.83 0.61
C LEU A 37 13.18 -4.03 0.00
N GLY A 38 14.24 -4.49 0.65
CA GLY A 38 14.94 -5.72 0.25
C GLY A 38 14.04 -6.95 0.26
N TRP A 39 13.19 -7.11 1.27
CA TRP A 39 12.23 -8.22 1.33
C TRP A 39 11.16 -8.14 0.24
N ILE A 40 10.61 -6.94 -0.01
CA ILE A 40 9.61 -6.73 -1.07
C ILE A 40 10.20 -7.07 -2.44
N HIS A 41 11.39 -6.57 -2.75
CA HIS A 41 12.06 -6.84 -4.02
C HIS A 41 12.46 -8.31 -4.16
N GLY A 42 12.99 -8.91 -3.09
CA GLY A 42 13.33 -10.35 -3.07
C GLY A 42 12.14 -11.26 -3.32
N ALA A 43 10.93 -10.81 -2.97
CA ALA A 43 9.68 -11.49 -3.28
C ALA A 43 9.13 -11.17 -4.70
N GLY A 44 9.82 -10.35 -5.49
CA GLY A 44 9.34 -9.89 -6.81
C GLY A 44 8.25 -8.82 -6.74
N GLY A 45 8.09 -8.17 -5.58
CA GLY A 45 7.10 -7.13 -5.34
C GLY A 45 7.58 -5.74 -5.77
N VAL A 46 6.64 -4.80 -5.80
CA VAL A 46 6.88 -3.37 -6.03
C VAL A 46 6.51 -2.61 -4.77
N ALA A 47 7.44 -1.83 -4.23
CA ALA A 47 7.22 -1.04 -3.03
C ALA A 47 6.55 0.30 -3.35
N SER A 48 5.54 0.66 -2.56
CA SER A 48 4.84 1.94 -2.65
C SER A 48 4.66 2.55 -1.27
N ILE A 49 4.93 3.86 -1.14
CA ILE A 49 4.56 4.62 0.06
C ILE A 49 3.04 4.77 0.07
N ALA A 50 2.38 4.24 1.12
CA ALA A 50 0.94 4.29 1.26
C ALA A 50 0.48 5.60 1.93
N HIS A 51 -0.65 6.16 1.48
CA HIS A 51 -1.37 7.31 2.05
C HIS A 51 -0.48 8.37 2.76
N PRO A 52 0.52 8.95 2.09
CA PRO A 52 1.55 9.76 2.74
C PRO A 52 1.00 10.98 3.50
N ALA A 53 -0.08 11.60 3.05
CA ALA A 53 -0.69 12.73 3.76
C ALA A 53 -1.17 12.41 5.19
N ARG A 54 -1.45 11.14 5.49
CA ARG A 54 -1.92 10.74 6.83
C ARG A 54 -0.86 10.91 7.93
N TYR A 55 0.42 10.86 7.56
CA TYR A 55 1.51 10.97 8.52
C TYR A 55 1.77 12.39 8.99
N ARG A 56 1.33 13.40 8.24
CA ARG A 56 1.48 14.83 8.59
C ARG A 56 2.91 15.20 8.95
N PHE A 57 3.87 14.66 8.23
CA PHE A 57 5.28 14.98 8.44
C PHE A 57 5.57 16.45 8.17
N ASP A 58 6.57 16.97 8.87
CA ASP A 58 7.22 18.21 8.44
C ASP A 58 7.76 18.04 7.01
N PRO A 59 7.68 19.05 6.14
CA PRO A 59 8.14 18.96 4.75
C PRO A 59 9.57 18.46 4.59
N THR A 60 10.46 18.82 5.51
CA THR A 60 11.87 18.37 5.49
C THR A 60 11.97 16.86 5.78
N VAL A 61 11.22 16.38 6.76
CA VAL A 61 11.17 14.96 7.14
C VAL A 61 10.54 14.14 6.00
N GLU A 62 9.47 14.64 5.39
CA GLU A 62 8.82 13.99 4.27
C GLU A 62 9.76 13.89 3.06
N TYR A 63 10.46 14.97 2.72
CA TYR A 63 11.43 14.97 1.63
C TYR A 63 12.59 13.98 1.89
N ALA A 64 13.09 13.93 3.13
CA ALA A 64 14.10 12.97 3.54
C ALA A 64 13.61 11.52 3.40
N LEU A 65 12.37 11.22 3.82
CA LEU A 65 11.76 9.91 3.66
C LEU A 65 11.68 9.48 2.19
N PHE A 66 11.21 10.36 1.31
CA PHE A 66 11.12 10.07 -0.13
C PHE A 66 12.51 9.85 -0.76
N SER A 67 13.50 10.67 -0.34
CA SER A 67 14.90 10.53 -0.78
C SER A 67 15.48 9.19 -0.36
N GLU A 68 15.32 8.81 0.90
CA GLU A 68 15.81 7.54 1.44
C GLU A 68 15.07 6.34 0.80
N PHE A 69 13.73 6.44 0.68
CA PHE A 69 12.92 5.43 0.01
C PHE A 69 13.40 5.19 -1.43
N ARG A 70 13.64 6.27 -2.18
CA ARG A 70 14.16 6.16 -3.54
C ARG A 70 15.58 5.59 -3.60
N ALA A 71 16.45 5.99 -2.69
CA ALA A 71 17.83 5.48 -2.60
C ALA A 71 17.89 3.98 -2.32
N HIS A 72 16.93 3.44 -1.57
CA HIS A 72 16.78 2.00 -1.30
C HIS A 72 15.99 1.26 -2.39
N GLY A 73 15.70 1.88 -3.53
CA GLY A 73 15.02 1.26 -4.65
C GLY A 73 13.49 1.30 -4.57
N GLY A 74 12.91 2.14 -3.70
CA GLY A 74 11.48 2.39 -3.67
C GLY A 74 10.95 2.88 -5.03
N GLN A 75 9.78 2.41 -5.45
CA GLN A 75 9.34 2.51 -6.84
C GLN A 75 8.07 3.32 -7.03
N ALA A 76 7.23 3.44 -6.01
CA ALA A 76 5.92 4.09 -6.16
C ALA A 76 5.49 4.87 -4.92
N VAL A 77 4.49 5.73 -5.10
CA VAL A 77 3.79 6.43 -4.03
C VAL A 77 2.29 6.43 -4.31
N GLU A 78 1.48 6.31 -3.28
CA GLU A 78 0.04 6.46 -3.39
C GLU A 78 -0.32 7.95 -3.54
N VAL A 79 -0.66 8.33 -4.78
CA VAL A 79 -1.00 9.71 -5.15
C VAL A 79 -2.47 9.99 -4.84
N THR A 80 -3.36 9.09 -5.25
CA THR A 80 -4.80 9.24 -5.01
C THR A 80 -5.24 8.23 -3.96
N CYS A 81 -5.61 8.72 -2.79
CA CYS A 81 -6.09 7.90 -1.68
C CYS A 81 -7.45 8.41 -1.18
N GLY A 82 -8.26 7.52 -0.63
CA GLY A 82 -9.54 7.91 -0.04
C GLY A 82 -9.43 8.92 1.11
N SER A 83 -8.27 9.01 1.75
CA SER A 83 -7.98 9.98 2.80
C SER A 83 -7.37 11.30 2.30
N HIS A 84 -6.89 11.37 1.05
CA HIS A 84 -6.28 12.57 0.49
C HIS A 84 -7.31 13.62 0.07
N PHE A 85 -6.97 14.89 0.27
CA PHE A 85 -7.68 16.02 -0.31
C PHE A 85 -7.17 16.32 -1.73
N PRO A 86 -7.92 17.08 -2.55
CA PRO A 86 -7.52 17.38 -3.93
C PRO A 86 -6.15 18.06 -4.07
N ASP A 87 -5.79 18.93 -3.15
CA ASP A 87 -4.48 19.59 -3.09
C ASP A 87 -3.36 18.63 -2.71
N GLU A 88 -3.62 17.67 -1.81
CA GLU A 88 -2.68 16.62 -1.46
C GLU A 88 -2.44 15.67 -2.64
N VAL A 89 -3.49 15.33 -3.41
CA VAL A 89 -3.34 14.55 -4.65
C VAL A 89 -2.39 15.26 -5.63
N GLN A 90 -2.54 16.58 -5.81
CA GLN A 90 -1.63 17.35 -6.68
C GLN A 90 -0.20 17.36 -6.14
N ARG A 91 -0.03 17.59 -4.84
CA ARG A 91 1.28 17.57 -4.15
C ARG A 91 2.00 16.24 -4.33
N TYR A 92 1.33 15.11 -4.08
CA TYR A 92 1.98 13.81 -4.23
C TYR A 92 2.17 13.39 -5.69
N ALA A 93 1.40 13.93 -6.62
CA ALA A 93 1.69 13.81 -8.04
C ALA A 93 2.99 14.55 -8.41
N ASP A 94 3.22 15.76 -7.87
CA ASP A 94 4.45 16.50 -8.08
C ASP A 94 5.65 15.79 -7.45
N MET A 95 5.50 15.28 -6.24
CA MET A 95 6.54 14.47 -5.58
C MET A 95 6.85 13.17 -6.35
N ALA A 96 5.83 12.50 -6.89
CA ALA A 96 6.05 11.33 -7.74
C ALA A 96 6.91 11.66 -8.96
N LEU A 97 6.65 12.78 -9.60
CA LEU A 97 7.45 13.25 -10.75
C LEU A 97 8.87 13.64 -10.33
N GLU A 98 9.03 14.39 -9.24
CA GLU A 98 10.33 14.85 -8.73
C GLU A 98 11.25 13.67 -8.39
N PHE A 99 10.72 12.65 -7.68
CA PHE A 99 11.49 11.48 -7.27
C PHE A 99 11.52 10.36 -8.32
N GLY A 100 10.90 10.54 -9.49
CA GLY A 100 10.81 9.51 -10.52
C GLY A 100 10.09 8.25 -10.05
N LEU A 101 9.03 8.43 -9.26
CA LEU A 101 8.20 7.35 -8.72
C LEU A 101 6.96 7.13 -9.59
N LEU A 102 6.50 5.89 -9.63
CA LEU A 102 5.21 5.53 -10.17
C LEU A 102 4.09 5.95 -9.21
N ALA A 103 2.88 6.13 -9.72
CA ALA A 103 1.72 6.53 -8.94
C ALA A 103 0.78 5.37 -8.71
N SER A 104 0.43 5.11 -7.46
CA SER A 104 -0.66 4.20 -7.12
C SER A 104 -1.90 4.95 -6.65
N ARG A 105 -3.04 4.26 -6.66
CA ARG A 105 -4.29 4.74 -6.08
C ARG A 105 -5.00 3.64 -5.32
N GLY A 106 -5.62 3.99 -4.21
CA GLY A 106 -6.37 3.06 -3.38
C GLY A 106 -7.38 3.78 -2.49
N SER A 107 -8.55 3.19 -2.26
CA SER A 107 -9.59 3.80 -1.41
C SER A 107 -9.23 3.80 0.06
N ASP A 108 -8.32 2.94 0.49
CA ASP A 108 -8.03 2.67 1.90
C ASP A 108 -9.33 2.36 2.68
N PHE A 109 -10.24 1.63 2.00
CA PHE A 109 -11.56 1.33 2.53
C PHE A 109 -11.50 0.23 3.58
N HIS A 110 -11.98 0.51 4.77
CA HIS A 110 -12.05 -0.41 5.90
C HIS A 110 -13.49 -0.79 6.22
N ALA A 111 -14.37 0.22 6.34
CA ALA A 111 -15.78 0.06 6.59
C ALA A 111 -16.55 1.29 6.10
N PRO A 112 -17.88 1.19 5.83
CA PRO A 112 -18.67 2.34 5.39
C PRO A 112 -18.63 3.51 6.38
N GLU A 113 -18.57 3.23 7.67
CA GLU A 113 -18.57 4.22 8.75
C GLU A 113 -17.22 4.92 8.93
N GLU A 114 -16.13 4.31 8.45
CA GLU A 114 -14.76 4.79 8.63
C GLU A 114 -14.18 5.41 7.37
N SER A 115 -14.72 5.07 6.21
CA SER A 115 -14.15 5.45 4.91
C SER A 115 -14.88 6.64 4.30
N ARG A 116 -14.12 7.69 3.96
CA ARG A 116 -14.66 8.90 3.35
C ARG A 116 -15.15 8.68 1.92
N VAL A 117 -14.54 7.71 1.22
CA VAL A 117 -14.82 7.43 -0.18
C VAL A 117 -15.35 6.01 -0.30
N PRO A 118 -16.56 5.80 -0.85
CA PRO A 118 -17.09 4.46 -1.10
C PRO A 118 -16.21 3.67 -2.08
N LEU A 119 -16.30 2.34 -2.02
CA LEU A 119 -15.66 1.47 -3.00
C LEU A 119 -16.08 1.85 -4.42
N GLY A 120 -15.11 1.97 -5.33
CA GLY A 120 -15.36 2.31 -6.73
C GLY A 120 -15.55 3.80 -7.03
N ALA A 121 -15.64 4.68 -6.00
CA ALA A 121 -15.85 6.12 -6.18
C ALA A 121 -14.57 6.95 -6.12
N LEU A 122 -13.40 6.30 -5.99
CA LEU A 122 -12.13 7.02 -5.92
C LEU A 122 -11.81 7.69 -7.26
N PRO A 123 -11.42 8.98 -7.28
CA PRO A 123 -11.00 9.68 -8.50
C PRO A 123 -9.82 8.99 -9.20
N ASP A 124 -9.70 9.21 -10.49
CA ASP A 124 -8.55 8.74 -11.26
C ASP A 124 -7.26 9.45 -10.85
N LEU A 125 -6.13 8.84 -11.21
CA LEU A 125 -4.82 9.48 -11.09
C LEU A 125 -4.74 10.72 -11.98
N PRO A 126 -4.02 11.79 -11.57
CA PRO A 126 -3.69 12.89 -12.46
C PRO A 126 -2.98 12.38 -13.71
N GLY A 127 -3.41 12.84 -14.90
CA GLY A 127 -2.90 12.34 -16.18
C GLY A 127 -1.41 12.56 -16.45
N ARG A 128 -0.72 13.33 -15.58
CA ARG A 128 0.72 13.62 -15.70
C ARG A 128 1.62 12.57 -15.02
N VAL A 129 1.08 11.69 -14.19
CA VAL A 129 1.87 10.64 -13.51
C VAL A 129 1.74 9.30 -14.22
N THR A 130 2.75 8.46 -14.07
CA THR A 130 2.76 7.11 -14.64
C THR A 130 2.15 6.14 -13.63
N PRO A 131 1.07 5.43 -13.98
CA PRO A 131 0.42 4.48 -13.07
C PRO A 131 1.33 3.30 -12.70
N LEU A 132 1.30 2.88 -11.43
CA LEU A 132 2.07 1.74 -10.93
C LEU A 132 1.82 0.45 -11.70
N TRP A 133 0.56 0.20 -12.09
CA TRP A 133 0.19 -1.05 -12.79
C TRP A 133 0.79 -1.19 -14.19
N THR A 134 1.45 -0.16 -14.72
CA THR A 134 2.20 -0.26 -15.99
C THR A 134 3.37 -1.22 -15.91
N VAL A 135 3.91 -1.50 -14.70
CA VAL A 135 4.98 -2.49 -14.51
C VAL A 135 4.52 -3.92 -14.84
N TRP A 136 3.22 -4.17 -14.86
CA TRP A 136 2.62 -5.46 -15.21
C TRP A 136 1.85 -5.42 -16.52
N ALA A 137 2.09 -4.40 -17.38
CA ALA A 137 1.30 -4.20 -18.60
C ALA A 137 1.27 -5.45 -19.49
N ASP A 138 2.41 -6.12 -19.68
CA ASP A 138 2.49 -7.34 -20.49
C ASP A 138 1.75 -8.51 -19.86
N SER A 139 1.81 -8.64 -18.54
CA SER A 139 1.08 -9.66 -17.78
C SER A 139 -0.43 -9.41 -17.80
N LEU A 140 -0.85 -8.14 -17.74
CA LEU A 140 -2.25 -7.73 -17.75
C LEU A 140 -2.85 -7.79 -19.17
N ALA A 141 -2.06 -7.59 -20.22
CA ALA A 141 -2.53 -7.68 -21.59
C ALA A 141 -3.05 -9.07 -21.96
N GLY A 142 -2.57 -10.13 -21.27
CA GLY A 142 -3.07 -11.49 -21.41
C GLY A 142 -4.38 -11.79 -20.63
N LEU A 143 -4.76 -10.91 -19.71
CA LEU A 143 -6.01 -11.05 -18.94
C LEU A 143 -7.15 -10.43 -19.74
N ARG A 144 -7.83 -11.25 -20.55
CA ARG A 144 -9.11 -10.84 -21.14
C ARG A 144 -10.10 -10.50 -20.03
N ALA A 145 -10.73 -9.34 -20.13
CA ALA A 145 -11.89 -9.05 -19.30
C ALA A 145 -12.88 -10.23 -19.40
N PRO A 146 -13.39 -10.79 -18.28
CA PRO A 146 -14.36 -11.87 -18.32
C PRO A 146 -15.56 -11.40 -19.14
N ARG A 147 -15.92 -12.17 -20.17
CA ARG A 147 -17.14 -11.91 -20.92
C ARG A 147 -18.32 -12.08 -19.97
N ALA A 148 -19.24 -11.14 -19.99
CA ALA A 148 -20.49 -11.27 -19.24
C ALA A 148 -21.15 -12.61 -19.60
N GLY A 149 -21.19 -13.57 -18.63
CA GLY A 149 -21.83 -14.88 -18.80
C GLY A 149 -20.90 -16.11 -18.63
N GLU A 150 -19.58 -15.94 -18.49
CA GLU A 150 -18.73 -17.09 -18.15
C GLU A 150 -18.56 -17.23 -16.62
N PRO A 151 -18.79 -18.43 -16.02
CA PRO A 151 -18.52 -18.66 -14.61
C PRO A 151 -17.03 -18.47 -14.38
N GLY A 152 -16.66 -17.61 -13.43
CA GLY A 152 -15.30 -17.20 -13.15
C GLY A 152 -14.33 -18.35 -12.90
N ALA A 153 -13.53 -18.68 -13.89
CA ALA A 153 -12.31 -19.42 -13.69
C ALA A 153 -11.30 -18.47 -12.99
N LEU A 154 -11.08 -18.67 -11.71
CA LEU A 154 -9.92 -18.12 -11.01
C LEU A 154 -8.67 -18.60 -11.76
N ALA A 155 -7.99 -17.70 -12.44
CA ALA A 155 -6.76 -17.98 -13.16
C ALA A 155 -5.67 -18.44 -12.17
N PRO A 156 -4.89 -19.47 -12.52
CA PRO A 156 -3.87 -20.06 -11.63
C PRO A 156 -2.58 -19.23 -11.67
N ALA A 157 -2.60 -18.03 -11.13
CA ALA A 157 -1.38 -17.21 -11.00
C ALA A 157 -0.64 -17.42 -9.67
N VAL A 158 -1.17 -18.24 -8.77
CA VAL A 158 -0.56 -18.52 -7.45
C VAL A 158 0.18 -19.89 -7.39
N ALA A 159 0.05 -20.73 -8.39
CA ALA A 159 0.63 -22.08 -8.38
C ALA A 159 2.09 -22.18 -8.86
N ALA A 160 2.63 -21.17 -9.49
CA ALA A 160 4.00 -21.21 -10.02
C ALA A 160 5.10 -20.91 -8.98
N ALA A 161 4.75 -20.33 -7.85
CA ALA A 161 5.74 -19.99 -6.80
C ALA A 161 6.02 -21.15 -5.81
N ALA A 162 5.24 -22.23 -5.85
CA ALA A 162 5.39 -23.35 -4.91
C ALA A 162 6.18 -24.58 -5.46
N ALA A 163 6.56 -24.58 -6.73
CA ALA A 163 7.18 -25.74 -7.38
C ALA A 163 8.71 -25.64 -7.59
N GLY A 164 9.37 -24.61 -7.09
CA GLY A 164 10.80 -24.35 -7.28
C GLY A 164 11.72 -24.68 -6.10
N GLY A 165 11.33 -25.53 -5.18
CA GLY A 165 12.11 -25.80 -3.97
C GLY A 165 12.33 -27.28 -3.67
N SER A 166 12.99 -28.05 -4.56
CA SER A 166 13.59 -29.33 -4.16
C SER A 166 14.68 -29.74 -5.14
N GLY A 167 15.92 -29.72 -4.71
CA GLY A 167 17.01 -30.34 -5.44
C GLY A 167 18.37 -29.72 -5.16
N GLY A 168 19.06 -30.19 -4.14
CA GLY A 168 20.44 -29.84 -3.85
C GLY A 168 21.01 -30.75 -2.78
N THR A 169 21.28 -31.96 -3.20
CA THR A 169 21.91 -33.00 -2.40
C THR A 169 23.38 -32.71 -2.16
N ALA A 170 23.83 -33.18 -1.00
CA ALA A 170 25.19 -33.21 -0.47
C ALA A 170 26.32 -33.64 -1.43
N ALA A 171 27.50 -33.10 -1.25
CA ALA A 171 28.80 -33.72 -1.14
C ALA A 171 29.72 -32.79 -0.34
#